data_0b8abb7ada58105614ef6b7fc3259d3b
#
_entry.id   0b8abb7ada58105614ef6b7fc3259d3b
#
_cell.length_a   1.000
_cell.length_b   1.000
_cell.length_c   1.000
_cell.angle_alpha   90.00
_cell.angle_beta   90.00
_cell.angle_gamma   90.00
#
_symmetry.space_group_name_H-M   'P 1'
#
loop_
_entity.id
_entity.type
_entity.pdbx_description
1 polymer ?
#
loop_
_entity_poly.entity_id
_entity_poly.type
_entity_poly.pdbx_seq_one_letter_code
_entity_poly.pdbx_strand_id
1 'polypeptide(L)'
;MTADGPHGGFTAPRNLTVGPAAPDGRRLLRVEVRNAETPIERKPSWIKVRAKMGPEYSQLRGLVAREGLHTVCQEAGCPNIYECWEDREATFLIGGDQCTRRCDFCQIDTGKPSEFDADEPRRVAESVQKMGLRYATITGVARDDLPDGGAWLYAETVKQIHELNPDTGVENLIPDFNGKPDLLREVFESRPEVLAHNVETVPRIFKRIRPAFTYERSLDVLTAARDFGLVTKSNLILGMGETREEITQALCDLYDAGTELITITQYLRPSPRHHPVERWVKPEEFVEMQEEALEIGFSGVMSGPLVRSSYRAGRLYKQALESREQTHATA
;
A
#
# COMPACT_ATOMS: atom_id res chain seq x y z
N MET A 1 68.75 -21.35 -26.94
CA MET A 1 68.21 -21.36 -25.58
C MET A 1 66.89 -20.65 -25.59
N THR A 2 65.86 -21.40 -25.74
CA THR A 2 64.47 -20.99 -25.93
C THR A 2 63.76 -21.10 -24.59
N ALA A 3 63.09 -20.04 -24.15
CA ALA A 3 62.24 -20.07 -22.96
C ALA A 3 60.78 -19.94 -23.42
N ASP A 4 60.07 -21.05 -23.32
CA ASP A 4 58.62 -21.10 -23.46
C ASP A 4 57.95 -20.57 -22.17
N GLY A 5 57.07 -19.58 -22.35
CA GLY A 5 56.16 -19.07 -21.28
C GLY A 5 54.75 -19.63 -21.47
N PRO A 6 53.97 -19.88 -20.41
CA PRO A 6 52.72 -20.60 -20.52
C PRO A 6 51.61 -19.72 -21.06
N HIS A 7 50.89 -20.25 -22.08
CA HIS A 7 49.67 -19.69 -22.62
C HIS A 7 48.53 -19.72 -21.60
N GLY A 8 48.18 -18.55 -21.07
CA GLY A 8 46.95 -18.34 -20.34
C GLY A 8 45.74 -18.36 -21.29
N GLY A 9 44.94 -19.41 -21.22
CA GLY A 9 43.72 -19.55 -21.99
C GLY A 9 42.67 -18.49 -21.55
N PHE A 10 42.35 -17.59 -22.44
CA PHE A 10 41.19 -16.70 -22.31
C PHE A 10 39.95 -17.57 -22.50
N THR A 11 39.25 -17.85 -21.42
CA THR A 11 37.88 -18.37 -21.49
C THR A 11 36.97 -17.23 -21.94
N ALA A 12 36.34 -17.39 -23.10
CA ALA A 12 35.32 -16.46 -23.60
C ALA A 12 34.21 -16.23 -22.58
N PRO A 13 33.71 -15.00 -22.43
CA PRO A 13 32.63 -14.73 -21.50
C PRO A 13 31.39 -15.50 -21.92
N ARG A 14 30.80 -16.26 -20.98
CA ARG A 14 29.51 -16.94 -21.19
C ARG A 14 28.52 -15.88 -21.69
N ASN A 15 27.86 -16.16 -22.81
CA ASN A 15 26.74 -15.39 -23.31
C ASN A 15 25.70 -15.28 -22.19
N LEU A 16 25.71 -14.15 -21.50
CA LEU A 16 24.62 -13.73 -20.61
C LEU A 16 23.48 -13.35 -21.56
N THR A 17 22.50 -14.23 -21.70
CA THR A 17 21.20 -13.85 -22.27
C THR A 17 20.73 -12.62 -21.50
N VAL A 18 20.64 -11.51 -22.19
CA VAL A 18 20.11 -10.25 -21.64
C VAL A 18 18.63 -10.52 -21.35
N GLY A 19 18.31 -10.83 -20.10
CA GLY A 19 16.92 -10.90 -19.62
C GLY A 19 16.25 -9.53 -19.75
N PRO A 20 14.92 -9.45 -19.67
CA PRO A 20 14.21 -8.19 -19.78
C PRO A 20 14.77 -7.20 -18.75
N ALA A 21 15.14 -6.00 -19.20
CA ALA A 21 15.62 -4.94 -18.33
C ALA A 21 14.47 -4.39 -17.49
N ALA A 22 14.78 -3.89 -16.29
CA ALA A 22 13.83 -3.07 -15.53
C ALA A 22 13.50 -1.78 -16.29
N PRO A 23 12.37 -1.09 -16.02
CA PRO A 23 11.98 0.13 -16.72
C PRO A 23 13.03 1.23 -16.71
N ASP A 24 13.84 1.30 -15.64
CA ASP A 24 14.95 2.25 -15.45
C ASP A 24 16.27 1.80 -16.11
N GLY A 25 16.26 0.69 -16.87
CA GLY A 25 17.43 0.11 -17.53
C GLY A 25 18.40 -0.62 -16.59
N ARG A 26 18.13 -0.71 -15.28
CA ARG A 26 18.95 -1.50 -14.35
C ARG A 26 18.85 -3.00 -14.62
N ARG A 27 19.84 -3.74 -14.16
CA ARG A 27 19.78 -5.21 -14.17
C ARG A 27 18.72 -5.72 -13.20
N LEU A 28 17.93 -6.71 -13.65
CA LEU A 28 16.99 -7.41 -12.77
C LEU A 28 17.72 -8.14 -11.64
N LEU A 29 17.13 -8.12 -10.45
CA LEU A 29 17.57 -8.94 -9.31
C LEU A 29 17.30 -10.42 -9.58
N ARG A 30 18.01 -11.33 -8.91
CA ARG A 30 17.82 -12.78 -9.07
C ARG A 30 16.37 -13.22 -8.86
N VAL A 31 15.67 -12.60 -7.90
CA VAL A 31 14.26 -12.88 -7.63
C VAL A 31 13.37 -12.42 -8.79
N GLU A 32 13.65 -11.25 -9.37
CA GLU A 32 12.91 -10.71 -10.51
C GLU A 32 13.09 -11.57 -11.77
N VAL A 33 14.32 -12.05 -12.00
CA VAL A 33 14.60 -13.00 -13.09
C VAL A 33 13.79 -14.28 -12.92
N ARG A 34 13.81 -14.87 -11.71
CA ARG A 34 13.02 -16.07 -11.40
C ARG A 34 11.53 -15.84 -11.56
N ASN A 35 11.01 -14.73 -11.06
CA ASN A 35 9.61 -14.37 -11.22
C ASN A 35 9.22 -14.29 -12.71
N ALA A 36 10.10 -13.71 -13.54
CA ALA A 36 9.84 -13.53 -14.98
C ALA A 36 9.75 -14.86 -15.77
N GLU A 37 10.20 -15.97 -15.21
CA GLU A 37 10.04 -17.31 -15.81
C GLU A 37 8.56 -17.77 -15.79
N THR A 38 7.75 -17.23 -14.86
CA THR A 38 6.32 -17.53 -14.78
C THR A 38 5.53 -16.55 -15.65
N PRO A 39 4.79 -17.02 -16.68
CA PRO A 39 3.97 -16.17 -17.52
C PRO A 39 2.86 -15.44 -16.71
N ILE A 40 2.43 -14.28 -17.21
CA ILE A 40 1.24 -13.62 -16.66
C ILE A 40 0.01 -14.33 -17.23
N GLU A 41 -0.78 -14.91 -16.35
CA GLU A 41 -2.03 -15.56 -16.69
C GLU A 41 -3.15 -14.55 -17.02
N ARG A 42 -4.13 -15.01 -17.79
CA ARG A 42 -5.35 -14.24 -18.05
C ARG A 42 -6.17 -14.12 -16.76
N LYS A 43 -6.53 -12.90 -16.39
CA LYS A 43 -7.42 -12.64 -15.25
C LYS A 43 -8.77 -13.34 -15.40
N PRO A 44 -9.31 -13.96 -14.34
CA PRO A 44 -10.64 -14.57 -14.35
C PRO A 44 -11.74 -13.55 -14.67
N SER A 45 -12.93 -14.06 -14.99
CA SER A 45 -14.06 -13.19 -15.41
C SER A 45 -14.56 -12.26 -14.30
N TRP A 46 -14.38 -12.63 -13.03
CA TRP A 46 -14.76 -11.81 -11.87
C TRP A 46 -13.78 -10.69 -11.54
N ILE A 47 -12.58 -10.69 -12.13
CA ILE A 47 -11.62 -9.57 -12.06
C ILE A 47 -11.88 -8.61 -13.22
N LYS A 48 -13.10 -8.11 -13.34
CA LYS A 48 -13.46 -7.13 -14.35
C LYS A 48 -14.18 -5.96 -13.70
N VAL A 49 -13.70 -4.76 -14.00
CA VAL A 49 -14.33 -3.50 -13.60
C VAL A 49 -15.31 -3.06 -14.67
N ARG A 50 -16.49 -2.65 -14.26
CA ARG A 50 -17.40 -1.85 -15.09
C ARG A 50 -17.18 -0.38 -14.74
N ALA A 51 -16.58 0.38 -15.65
CA ALA A 51 -16.43 1.81 -15.46
C ALA A 51 -17.82 2.47 -15.39
N LYS A 52 -18.19 3.01 -14.24
CA LYS A 52 -19.38 3.84 -14.07
C LYS A 52 -18.91 5.28 -13.86
N MET A 53 -18.93 6.08 -14.91
CA MET A 53 -18.54 7.48 -14.86
C MET A 53 -19.75 8.30 -14.40
N GLY A 54 -19.80 8.62 -13.11
CA GLY A 54 -20.79 9.54 -12.53
C GLY A 54 -20.40 11.01 -12.73
N PRO A 55 -21.26 11.95 -12.30
CA PRO A 55 -21.03 13.39 -12.43
C PRO A 55 -19.82 13.86 -11.63
N GLU A 56 -19.64 13.37 -10.40
CA GLU A 56 -18.54 13.74 -9.52
C GLU A 56 -17.19 13.26 -10.09
N TYR A 57 -17.12 12.01 -10.55
CA TYR A 57 -15.93 11.49 -11.23
C TYR A 57 -15.56 12.34 -12.45
N SER A 58 -16.55 12.71 -13.29
CA SER A 58 -16.30 13.48 -14.51
C SER A 58 -15.78 14.89 -14.18
N GLN A 59 -16.34 15.51 -13.14
CA GLN A 59 -15.90 16.82 -12.64
C GLN A 59 -14.47 16.75 -12.10
N LEU A 60 -14.16 15.77 -11.24
CA LEU A 60 -12.83 15.60 -10.67
C LEU A 60 -11.78 15.29 -11.73
N ARG A 61 -12.09 14.42 -12.69
CA ARG A 61 -11.20 14.12 -13.80
C ARG A 61 -10.84 15.38 -14.61
N GLY A 62 -11.88 16.19 -14.91
CA GLY A 62 -11.69 17.47 -15.60
C GLY A 62 -10.83 18.45 -14.79
N LEU A 63 -11.04 18.52 -13.48
CA LEU A 63 -10.28 19.36 -12.56
C LEU A 63 -8.81 18.94 -12.50
N VAL A 64 -8.55 17.66 -12.22
CA VAL A 64 -7.19 17.08 -12.13
C VAL A 64 -6.40 17.34 -13.40
N ALA A 65 -7.03 17.13 -14.59
CA ALA A 65 -6.38 17.39 -15.87
C ALA A 65 -6.06 18.88 -16.09
N ARG A 66 -6.96 19.78 -15.71
CA ARG A 66 -6.83 21.23 -15.91
C ARG A 66 -5.79 21.85 -14.95
N GLU A 67 -5.77 21.36 -13.70
CA GLU A 67 -4.90 21.89 -12.64
C GLU A 67 -3.54 21.16 -12.57
N GLY A 68 -3.33 20.13 -13.40
CA GLY A 68 -2.09 19.34 -13.39
C GLY A 68 -1.84 18.60 -12.06
N LEU A 69 -2.89 18.13 -11.41
CA LEU A 69 -2.79 17.40 -10.13
C LEU A 69 -2.39 15.95 -10.36
N HIS A 70 -1.70 15.36 -9.39
CA HIS A 70 -1.24 13.97 -9.41
C HIS A 70 -1.90 13.14 -8.32
N THR A 71 -2.46 11.99 -8.70
CA THR A 71 -3.06 11.04 -7.76
C THR A 71 -2.61 9.61 -8.07
N VAL A 72 -2.34 8.81 -7.04
CA VAL A 72 -2.08 7.37 -7.19
C VAL A 72 -3.21 6.68 -7.96
N CYS A 73 -4.46 7.16 -7.77
CA CYS A 73 -5.61 6.60 -8.45
C CYS A 73 -5.49 6.61 -9.98
N GLN A 74 -4.90 7.65 -10.55
CA GLN A 74 -4.66 7.76 -12.00
C GLN A 74 -3.36 7.06 -12.40
N GLU A 75 -2.26 7.33 -11.70
CA GLU A 75 -0.93 6.84 -12.06
C GLU A 75 -0.82 5.32 -11.97
N ALA A 76 -1.44 4.70 -10.97
CA ALA A 76 -1.50 3.25 -10.83
C ALA A 76 -2.64 2.59 -11.63
N GLY A 77 -3.42 3.36 -12.43
CA GLY A 77 -4.56 2.81 -13.17
C GLY A 77 -5.56 2.07 -12.27
N CYS A 78 -5.85 2.64 -11.09
CA CYS A 78 -6.67 2.00 -10.09
C CYS A 78 -8.05 1.65 -10.63
N PRO A 79 -8.50 0.38 -10.54
CA PRO A 79 -9.81 -0.03 -11.06
C PRO A 79 -10.99 0.65 -10.36
N ASN A 80 -10.79 1.15 -9.15
CA ASN A 80 -11.83 1.70 -8.29
C ASN A 80 -11.95 3.24 -8.37
N ILE A 81 -11.15 3.88 -9.21
CA ILE A 81 -11.12 5.35 -9.35
C ILE A 81 -12.50 5.95 -9.59
N TYR A 82 -13.36 5.25 -10.36
CA TYR A 82 -14.72 5.71 -10.68
C TYR A 82 -15.59 5.82 -9.44
N GLU A 83 -15.48 4.87 -8.53
CA GLU A 83 -16.30 4.81 -7.32
C GLU A 83 -15.75 5.71 -6.21
N CYS A 84 -14.43 5.69 -5.98
CA CYS A 84 -13.81 6.54 -4.98
C CYS A 84 -13.98 8.03 -5.31
N TRP A 85 -13.76 8.42 -6.56
CA TRP A 85 -13.94 9.81 -6.97
C TRP A 85 -15.40 10.26 -6.97
N GLU A 86 -16.35 9.35 -7.22
CA GLU A 86 -17.79 9.65 -7.04
C GLU A 86 -18.12 9.91 -5.56
N ASP A 87 -17.44 9.26 -4.65
CA ASP A 87 -17.53 9.49 -3.20
C ASP A 87 -16.72 10.71 -2.71
N ARG A 88 -15.99 11.41 -3.61
CA ARG A 88 -15.03 12.48 -3.28
C ARG A 88 -13.90 11.99 -2.37
N GLU A 89 -13.36 10.82 -2.68
CA GLU A 89 -12.21 10.21 -2.01
C GLU A 89 -11.05 10.00 -3.00
N ALA A 90 -9.83 10.34 -2.60
CA ALA A 90 -8.64 10.13 -3.42
C ALA A 90 -7.43 9.73 -2.58
N THR A 91 -6.44 9.09 -3.25
CA THR A 91 -5.18 8.68 -2.63
C THR A 91 -4.03 9.44 -3.26
N PHE A 92 -3.18 10.04 -2.43
CA PHE A 92 -1.96 10.73 -2.84
C PHE A 92 -0.72 9.90 -2.48
N LEU A 93 0.27 9.90 -3.36
CA LEU A 93 1.59 9.34 -3.11
C LEU A 93 2.53 10.49 -2.76
N ILE A 94 3.22 10.39 -1.62
CA ILE A 94 4.19 11.38 -1.16
C ILE A 94 5.60 10.80 -1.09
N GLY A 95 6.60 11.66 -1.05
CA GLY A 95 8.01 11.28 -0.92
C GLY A 95 8.69 10.94 -2.23
N GLY A 96 8.03 11.18 -3.37
CA GLY A 96 8.57 10.93 -4.71
C GLY A 96 8.07 9.65 -5.36
N ASP A 97 8.69 9.26 -6.47
CA ASP A 97 8.31 8.17 -7.37
C ASP A 97 9.13 6.88 -7.18
N GLN A 98 10.19 6.91 -6.36
CA GLN A 98 11.06 5.77 -6.09
C GLN A 98 11.13 5.47 -4.60
N CYS A 99 11.05 4.18 -4.26
CA CYS A 99 11.07 3.68 -2.89
C CYS A 99 12.46 3.12 -2.54
N THR A 100 12.98 3.40 -1.35
CA THR A 100 14.21 2.77 -0.85
C THR A 100 14.04 1.29 -0.55
N ARG A 101 12.80 0.83 -0.39
CA ARG A 101 12.44 -0.56 -0.07
C ARG A 101 11.76 -1.25 -1.23
N ARG A 102 12.02 -2.55 -1.35
CA ARG A 102 11.40 -3.40 -2.36
C ARG A 102 10.38 -4.33 -1.73
N CYS A 103 9.13 -4.21 -2.18
CA CYS A 103 8.09 -5.21 -1.94
C CYS A 103 7.79 -5.93 -3.25
N ASP A 104 7.72 -7.29 -3.23
CA ASP A 104 7.64 -8.08 -4.47
C ASP A 104 6.28 -8.02 -5.17
N PHE A 105 5.31 -7.36 -4.54
CA PHE A 105 3.96 -7.10 -5.10
C PHE A 105 3.76 -5.65 -5.56
N CYS A 106 4.65 -4.73 -5.18
CA CYS A 106 4.43 -3.29 -5.34
C CYS A 106 4.91 -2.80 -6.71
N GLN A 107 4.06 -2.00 -7.37
CA GLN A 107 4.37 -1.44 -8.69
C GLN A 107 5.40 -0.31 -8.61
N ILE A 108 5.55 0.36 -7.46
CA ILE A 108 6.52 1.45 -7.27
C ILE A 108 7.94 0.92 -7.46
N ASP A 109 8.71 1.64 -8.26
CA ASP A 109 10.10 1.27 -8.53
C ASP A 109 10.99 1.48 -7.30
N THR A 110 11.91 0.53 -7.11
CA THR A 110 12.92 0.61 -6.06
C THR A 110 14.16 1.28 -6.61
N GLY A 111 14.64 2.31 -5.94
CA GLY A 111 15.80 3.04 -6.39
C GLY A 111 16.28 4.07 -5.39
N LYS A 112 17.08 5.00 -5.89
CA LYS A 112 17.47 6.20 -5.15
C LYS A 112 16.40 7.26 -5.39
N PRO A 113 15.64 7.67 -4.35
CA PRO A 113 14.61 8.69 -4.50
C PRO A 113 15.19 10.02 -4.99
N SER A 114 14.34 10.83 -5.60
CA SER A 114 14.62 12.22 -5.94
C SER A 114 14.91 13.07 -4.69
N GLU A 115 15.38 14.30 -4.89
CA GLU A 115 15.60 15.24 -3.81
C GLU A 115 14.32 15.41 -2.96
N PHE A 116 14.53 15.63 -1.66
CA PHE A 116 13.45 15.88 -0.72
C PHE A 116 12.78 17.23 -1.04
N ASP A 117 11.46 17.22 -1.13
CA ASP A 117 10.63 18.38 -1.40
C ASP A 117 9.83 18.77 -0.16
N ALA A 118 10.29 19.78 0.56
CA ALA A 118 9.63 20.28 1.76
C ALA A 118 8.27 20.98 1.48
N ASP A 119 7.97 21.31 0.24
CA ASP A 119 6.74 22.01 -0.18
C ASP A 119 5.64 21.04 -0.63
N GLU A 120 5.96 19.73 -0.71
CA GLU A 120 5.02 18.69 -1.13
C GLU A 120 3.78 18.63 -0.21
N PRO A 121 3.87 18.68 1.15
CA PRO A 121 2.71 18.68 2.04
C PRO A 121 1.69 19.77 1.71
N ARG A 122 2.17 21.00 1.48
CA ARG A 122 1.31 22.14 1.13
C ARG A 122 0.58 21.90 -0.19
N ARG A 123 1.31 21.44 -1.24
CA ARG A 123 0.70 21.15 -2.54
C ARG A 123 -0.33 20.02 -2.48
N VAL A 124 -0.11 19.01 -1.65
CA VAL A 124 -1.11 17.95 -1.41
C VAL A 124 -2.36 18.54 -0.76
N ALA A 125 -2.21 19.34 0.29
CA ALA A 125 -3.35 20.00 0.96
C ALA A 125 -4.14 20.92 0.00
N GLU A 126 -3.47 21.70 -0.85
CA GLU A 126 -4.10 22.51 -1.89
C GLU A 126 -4.83 21.66 -2.93
N SER A 127 -4.28 20.48 -3.27
CA SER A 127 -4.93 19.53 -4.18
C SER A 127 -6.21 18.94 -3.58
N VAL A 128 -6.17 18.57 -2.29
CA VAL A 128 -7.35 18.13 -1.53
C VAL A 128 -8.44 19.20 -1.56
N GLN A 129 -8.08 20.47 -1.33
CA GLN A 129 -8.99 21.61 -1.34
C GLN A 129 -9.59 21.81 -2.73
N LYS A 130 -8.77 21.89 -3.78
CA LYS A 130 -9.20 22.09 -5.17
C LYS A 130 -10.14 20.97 -5.63
N MET A 131 -9.86 19.72 -5.23
CA MET A 131 -10.71 18.57 -5.54
C MET A 131 -11.99 18.52 -4.67
N GLY A 132 -12.06 19.30 -3.58
CA GLY A 132 -13.19 19.27 -2.63
C GLY A 132 -13.41 17.89 -2.05
N LEU A 133 -12.31 17.24 -1.64
CA LEU A 133 -12.40 15.87 -1.13
C LEU A 133 -13.05 15.84 0.25
N ARG A 134 -13.82 14.79 0.50
CA ARG A 134 -14.38 14.48 1.83
C ARG A 134 -13.45 13.60 2.65
N TYR A 135 -12.61 12.82 1.95
CA TYR A 135 -11.66 11.92 2.56
C TYR A 135 -10.41 11.77 1.68
N ALA A 136 -9.25 11.93 2.29
CA ALA A 136 -7.97 11.80 1.60
C ALA A 136 -7.16 10.65 2.23
N THR A 137 -6.67 9.73 1.42
CA THR A 137 -5.68 8.74 1.87
C THR A 137 -4.30 9.23 1.45
N ILE A 138 -3.41 9.36 2.41
CA ILE A 138 -2.00 9.66 2.18
C ILE A 138 -1.23 8.36 2.27
N THR A 139 -0.46 8.05 1.27
CA THR A 139 0.53 6.97 1.29
C THR A 139 1.84 7.49 0.70
N GLY A 140 2.93 6.79 0.87
CA GLY A 140 4.20 7.27 0.36
C GLY A 140 5.21 6.16 0.14
N VAL A 141 6.30 6.53 -0.49
CA VAL A 141 7.48 5.69 -0.62
C VAL A 141 8.27 5.68 0.71
N ALA A 142 8.95 4.57 1.00
CA ALA A 142 9.90 4.56 2.10
C ALA A 142 11.13 5.41 1.72
N ARG A 143 11.58 6.24 2.67
CA ARG A 143 12.69 7.18 2.53
C ARG A 143 13.78 6.88 3.57
N ASP A 144 14.26 5.62 3.62
CA ASP A 144 15.36 5.24 4.54
C ASP A 144 16.66 6.00 4.25
N ASP A 145 16.72 6.76 3.16
CA ASP A 145 17.78 7.71 2.81
C ASP A 145 17.73 9.01 3.63
N LEU A 146 16.57 9.34 4.22
CA LEU A 146 16.41 10.50 5.10
C LEU A 146 16.67 10.14 6.57
N PRO A 147 17.19 11.06 7.40
CA PRO A 147 17.49 10.82 8.80
C PRO A 147 16.27 10.36 9.62
N ASP A 148 15.10 10.90 9.31
CA ASP A 148 13.80 10.62 9.93
C ASP A 148 13.00 9.54 9.18
N GLY A 149 13.56 8.93 8.13
CA GLY A 149 12.84 7.96 7.30
C GLY A 149 11.62 8.54 6.57
N GLY A 150 11.50 9.86 6.51
CA GLY A 150 10.37 10.59 5.94
C GLY A 150 9.19 10.81 6.90
N ALA A 151 9.35 10.58 8.22
CA ALA A 151 8.26 10.73 9.20
C ALA A 151 7.66 12.14 9.21
N TRP A 152 8.51 13.16 9.15
CA TRP A 152 8.07 14.55 9.05
C TRP A 152 7.11 14.78 7.87
N LEU A 153 7.44 14.20 6.72
CA LEU A 153 6.65 14.39 5.50
C LEU A 153 5.21 13.86 5.68
N TYR A 154 5.05 12.67 6.29
CA TYR A 154 3.74 12.12 6.60
C TYR A 154 2.99 12.96 7.62
N ALA A 155 3.67 13.37 8.70
CA ALA A 155 3.07 14.19 9.76
C ALA A 155 2.65 15.56 9.24
N GLU A 156 3.53 16.23 8.49
CA GLU A 156 3.28 17.58 7.96
C GLU A 156 2.16 17.56 6.91
N THR A 157 2.09 16.52 6.06
CA THR A 157 1.02 16.40 5.08
C THR A 157 -0.36 16.32 5.75
N VAL A 158 -0.50 15.52 6.81
CA VAL A 158 -1.75 15.45 7.58
C VAL A 158 -2.11 16.79 8.19
N LYS A 159 -1.15 17.47 8.86
CA LYS A 159 -1.35 18.80 9.46
C LYS A 159 -1.80 19.84 8.44
N GLN A 160 -1.12 19.93 7.29
CA GLN A 160 -1.45 20.88 6.22
C GLN A 160 -2.85 20.60 5.63
N ILE A 161 -3.24 19.32 5.51
CA ILE A 161 -4.59 18.98 5.05
C ILE A 161 -5.62 19.45 6.06
N HIS A 162 -5.46 19.18 7.35
CA HIS A 162 -6.40 19.58 8.40
C HIS A 162 -6.50 21.11 8.53
N GLU A 163 -5.35 21.83 8.41
CA GLU A 163 -5.34 23.28 8.47
C GLU A 163 -6.10 23.93 7.31
N LEU A 164 -5.91 23.41 6.09
CA LEU A 164 -6.54 23.98 4.90
C LEU A 164 -7.93 23.42 4.61
N ASN A 165 -8.23 22.20 5.08
CA ASN A 165 -9.47 21.45 4.82
C ASN A 165 -10.00 20.80 6.10
N PRO A 166 -10.52 21.56 7.06
CA PRO A 166 -10.89 21.07 8.40
C PRO A 166 -12.00 20.01 8.40
N ASP A 167 -12.80 19.93 7.34
CA ASP A 167 -13.89 18.96 7.20
C ASP A 167 -13.48 17.69 6.44
N THR A 168 -12.22 17.58 6.01
CA THR A 168 -11.72 16.42 5.27
C THR A 168 -11.09 15.43 6.21
N GLY A 169 -11.60 14.19 6.27
CA GLY A 169 -10.96 13.11 7.00
C GLY A 169 -9.69 12.62 6.29
N VAL A 170 -8.69 12.19 7.06
CA VAL A 170 -7.39 11.73 6.54
C VAL A 170 -7.07 10.33 7.04
N GLU A 171 -6.79 9.41 6.11
CA GLU A 171 -6.13 8.15 6.39
C GLU A 171 -4.65 8.28 6.05
N ASN A 172 -3.77 8.00 7.00
CA ASN A 172 -2.33 8.05 6.82
C ASN A 172 -1.76 6.63 6.80
N LEU A 173 -1.44 6.12 5.57
CA LEU A 173 -0.85 4.79 5.35
C LEU A 173 0.67 4.91 5.33
N ILE A 174 1.30 4.50 6.42
CA ILE A 174 2.72 4.72 6.70
C ILE A 174 3.58 3.46 6.52
N PRO A 175 4.90 3.60 6.26
CA PRO A 175 5.88 2.54 6.47
C PRO A 175 6.10 2.32 7.97
N ASP A 176 6.94 1.35 8.33
CA ASP A 176 7.22 1.04 9.74
C ASP A 176 8.29 1.92 10.41
N PHE A 177 8.90 2.86 9.70
CA PHE A 177 10.03 3.71 10.15
C PHE A 177 11.10 2.92 10.94
N ASN A 178 11.32 1.65 10.56
CA ASN A 178 12.19 0.70 11.25
C ASN A 178 11.84 0.47 12.73
N GLY A 179 10.59 0.73 13.14
CA GLY A 179 10.09 0.61 14.51
C GLY A 179 10.62 1.66 15.48
N LYS A 180 11.14 2.79 14.98
CA LYS A 180 11.66 3.86 15.85
C LYS A 180 10.51 4.61 16.54
N PRO A 181 10.40 4.56 17.89
CA PRO A 181 9.24 5.10 18.60
C PRO A 181 9.04 6.62 18.41
N ASP A 182 10.14 7.37 18.34
CA ASP A 182 10.09 8.83 18.20
C ASP A 182 9.50 9.23 16.84
N LEU A 183 9.86 8.51 15.75
CA LEU A 183 9.36 8.77 14.42
C LEU A 183 7.88 8.36 14.28
N LEU A 184 7.50 7.24 14.88
CA LEU A 184 6.09 6.83 14.95
C LEU A 184 5.25 7.86 15.72
N ARG A 185 5.77 8.33 16.87
CA ARG A 185 5.11 9.35 17.68
C ARG A 185 4.89 10.65 16.90
N GLU A 186 5.89 11.13 16.17
CA GLU A 186 5.77 12.34 15.33
C GLU A 186 4.60 12.23 14.36
N VAL A 187 4.46 11.06 13.71
CA VAL A 187 3.33 10.81 12.80
C VAL A 187 2.01 10.71 13.56
N PHE A 188 1.97 10.04 14.70
CA PHE A 188 0.74 9.88 15.49
C PHE A 188 0.23 11.22 16.04
N GLU A 189 1.14 12.13 16.40
CA GLU A 189 0.81 13.49 16.88
C GLU A 189 0.15 14.37 15.81
N SER A 190 0.28 14.03 14.52
CA SER A 190 -0.49 14.69 13.46
C SER A 190 -1.98 14.37 13.46
N ARG A 191 -2.41 13.37 14.25
CA ARG A 191 -3.81 12.99 14.50
C ARG A 191 -4.62 12.71 13.23
N PRO A 192 -4.19 11.82 12.32
CA PRO A 192 -5.06 11.38 11.24
C PRO A 192 -6.28 10.65 11.80
N GLU A 193 -7.41 10.68 11.11
CA GLU A 193 -8.63 9.94 11.48
C GLU A 193 -8.39 8.43 11.49
N VAL A 194 -7.56 7.95 10.56
CA VAL A 194 -7.13 6.54 10.52
C VAL A 194 -5.63 6.48 10.32
N LEU A 195 -4.94 5.75 11.19
CA LEU A 195 -3.57 5.32 10.94
C LEU A 195 -3.58 3.94 10.30
N ALA A 196 -3.05 3.84 9.10
CA ALA A 196 -2.94 2.58 8.39
C ALA A 196 -1.48 2.11 8.32
N HIS A 197 -1.25 0.85 8.61
CA HIS A 197 0.00 0.15 8.32
C HIS A 197 -0.31 -1.27 7.84
N ASN A 198 -0.02 -1.53 6.57
CA ASN A 198 -0.39 -2.78 5.95
C ASN A 198 0.61 -3.89 6.28
N VAL A 199 0.13 -5.03 6.76
CA VAL A 199 0.92 -6.27 6.92
C VAL A 199 1.11 -6.97 5.58
N GLU A 200 0.11 -6.93 4.72
CA GLU A 200 0.06 -7.40 3.32
C GLU A 200 0.03 -8.92 3.16
N THR A 201 0.73 -9.69 3.98
CA THR A 201 0.78 -11.15 3.83
C THR A 201 1.10 -11.86 5.14
N VAL A 202 1.05 -13.20 5.13
CA VAL A 202 1.22 -14.08 6.28
C VAL A 202 2.69 -14.33 6.64
N PRO A 203 3.03 -14.70 7.89
CA PRO A 203 4.41 -14.84 8.39
C PRO A 203 5.33 -15.69 7.50
N ARG A 204 4.86 -16.88 7.06
CA ARG A 204 5.68 -17.85 6.31
C ARG A 204 6.28 -17.27 5.03
N ILE A 205 5.53 -16.43 4.31
CA ILE A 205 6.00 -15.85 3.04
C ILE A 205 6.42 -14.39 3.18
N PHE A 206 6.29 -13.79 4.37
CA PHE A 206 6.50 -12.37 4.62
C PHE A 206 7.88 -11.89 4.15
N LYS A 207 8.95 -12.59 4.57
CA LYS A 207 10.34 -12.22 4.23
C LYS A 207 10.62 -12.23 2.73
N ARG A 208 9.95 -13.13 1.98
CA ARG A 208 10.05 -13.19 0.51
C ARG A 208 9.34 -12.00 -0.13
N ILE A 209 8.16 -11.66 0.36
CA ILE A 209 7.27 -10.64 -0.23
C ILE A 209 7.69 -9.22 0.19
N ARG A 210 8.07 -9.04 1.46
CA ARG A 210 8.45 -7.75 2.06
C ARG A 210 9.83 -7.82 2.76
N PRO A 211 10.92 -7.98 2.02
CA PRO A 211 12.24 -8.28 2.61
C PRO A 211 12.80 -7.20 3.54
N ALA A 212 12.37 -5.95 3.41
CA ALA A 212 12.82 -4.82 4.24
C ALA A 212 11.98 -4.62 5.51
N PHE A 213 10.90 -5.37 5.67
CA PHE A 213 10.01 -5.33 6.84
C PHE A 213 10.12 -6.62 7.66
N THR A 214 9.56 -6.63 8.87
CA THR A 214 9.28 -7.85 9.62
C THR A 214 7.80 -7.89 10.00
N TYR A 215 7.25 -9.09 10.15
CA TYR A 215 5.84 -9.28 10.48
C TYR A 215 5.55 -8.71 11.87
N GLU A 216 6.36 -9.06 12.84
CA GLU A 216 6.25 -8.65 14.24
C GLU A 216 6.32 -7.11 14.35
N ARG A 217 7.30 -6.48 13.71
CA ARG A 217 7.43 -5.01 13.72
C ARG A 217 6.22 -4.33 13.09
N SER A 218 5.60 -4.94 12.09
CA SER A 218 4.36 -4.40 11.50
C SER A 218 3.19 -4.46 12.48
N LEU A 219 3.09 -5.51 13.30
CA LEU A 219 2.11 -5.60 14.39
C LEU A 219 2.43 -4.58 15.49
N ASP A 220 3.71 -4.42 15.87
CA ASP A 220 4.13 -3.45 16.88
C ASP A 220 3.75 -2.00 16.51
N VAL A 221 3.84 -1.63 15.22
CA VAL A 221 3.41 -0.31 14.73
C VAL A 221 1.91 -0.10 14.95
N LEU A 222 1.10 -1.11 14.65
CA LEU A 222 -0.36 -1.06 14.85
C LEU A 222 -0.70 -0.99 16.34
N THR A 223 -0.04 -1.79 17.17
CA THR A 223 -0.18 -1.75 18.63
C THR A 223 0.16 -0.38 19.20
N ALA A 224 1.27 0.21 18.77
CA ALA A 224 1.68 1.55 19.20
C ALA A 224 0.66 2.63 18.79
N ALA A 225 0.08 2.53 17.59
CA ALA A 225 -0.95 3.45 17.12
C ALA A 225 -2.26 3.34 17.91
N ARG A 226 -2.69 2.10 18.22
CA ARG A 226 -3.83 1.82 19.10
C ARG A 226 -3.60 2.42 20.48
N ASP A 227 -2.44 2.18 21.09
CA ASP A 227 -2.10 2.66 22.43
C ASP A 227 -2.00 4.19 22.48
N PHE A 228 -1.71 4.83 21.36
CA PHE A 228 -1.78 6.29 21.21
C PHE A 228 -3.23 6.80 21.06
N GLY A 229 -4.21 5.92 20.83
CA GLY A 229 -5.64 6.23 20.74
C GLY A 229 -6.13 6.53 19.32
N LEU A 230 -5.40 6.12 18.27
CA LEU A 230 -5.82 6.26 16.87
C LEU A 230 -6.72 5.09 16.45
N VAL A 231 -7.60 5.34 15.47
CA VAL A 231 -8.24 4.25 14.73
C VAL A 231 -7.20 3.60 13.83
N THR A 232 -7.05 2.29 13.94
CA THR A 232 -6.00 1.54 13.24
C THR A 232 -6.56 0.73 12.08
N LYS A 233 -5.78 0.62 11.02
CA LYS A 233 -6.15 -0.14 9.83
C LYS A 233 -4.99 -0.93 9.28
N SER A 234 -5.31 -2.12 8.71
CA SER A 234 -4.36 -2.92 7.96
C SER A 234 -4.97 -3.53 6.69
N ASN A 235 -4.15 -4.23 5.92
CA ASN A 235 -4.56 -4.89 4.68
C ASN A 235 -3.86 -6.24 4.53
N LEU A 236 -4.60 -7.23 4.00
CA LEU A 236 -4.07 -8.50 3.51
C LEU A 236 -4.30 -8.63 2.01
N ILE A 237 -3.23 -8.95 1.28
CA ILE A 237 -3.26 -9.24 -0.15
C ILE A 237 -3.18 -10.73 -0.34
N LEU A 238 -4.18 -11.33 -0.96
CA LEU A 238 -4.33 -12.78 -1.13
C LEU A 238 -3.97 -13.25 -2.54
N GLY A 239 -3.53 -14.50 -2.63
CA GLY A 239 -3.14 -15.13 -3.88
C GLY A 239 -1.64 -15.10 -4.14
N MET A 240 -0.82 -14.90 -3.10
CA MET A 240 0.64 -14.94 -3.13
C MET A 240 1.22 -16.24 -2.55
N GLY A 241 0.36 -17.25 -2.24
CA GLY A 241 0.76 -18.58 -1.76
C GLY A 241 0.48 -18.86 -0.28
N GLU A 242 -0.29 -18.01 0.38
CA GLU A 242 -0.84 -18.23 1.73
C GLU A 242 -1.88 -19.34 1.73
N THR A 243 -2.00 -20.06 2.86
CA THR A 243 -3.09 -21.01 3.09
C THR A 243 -4.26 -20.35 3.82
N ARG A 244 -5.41 -21.03 3.85
CA ARG A 244 -6.61 -20.53 4.53
C ARG A 244 -6.39 -20.34 6.03
N GLU A 245 -5.74 -21.31 6.65
CA GLU A 245 -5.41 -21.30 8.08
C GLU A 245 -4.43 -20.18 8.42
N GLU A 246 -3.47 -19.91 7.55
CA GLU A 246 -2.54 -18.80 7.73
C GLU A 246 -3.23 -17.43 7.62
N ILE A 247 -4.25 -17.31 6.76
CA ILE A 247 -5.06 -16.08 6.65
C ILE A 247 -5.83 -15.86 7.96
N THR A 248 -6.52 -16.90 8.48
CA THR A 248 -7.23 -16.84 9.76
C THR A 248 -6.29 -16.41 10.89
N GLN A 249 -5.11 -17.02 10.98
CA GLN A 249 -4.13 -16.67 12.01
C GLN A 249 -3.67 -15.19 11.86
N ALA A 250 -3.42 -14.73 10.65
CA ALA A 250 -3.02 -13.34 10.41
C ALA A 250 -4.14 -12.34 10.76
N LEU A 251 -5.41 -12.70 10.56
CA LEU A 251 -6.55 -11.90 11.03
C LEU A 251 -6.58 -11.83 12.56
N CYS A 252 -6.40 -12.95 13.26
CA CYS A 252 -6.30 -12.97 14.73
C CYS A 252 -5.13 -12.14 15.22
N ASP A 253 -3.92 -12.30 14.65
CA ASP A 253 -2.73 -11.53 15.04
C ASP A 253 -2.95 -10.02 14.87
N LEU A 254 -3.61 -9.61 13.77
CA LEU A 254 -3.95 -8.21 13.51
C LEU A 254 -4.97 -7.66 14.50
N TYR A 255 -6.00 -8.43 14.83
CA TYR A 255 -6.99 -8.05 15.82
C TYR A 255 -6.37 -7.91 17.22
N ASP A 256 -5.52 -8.85 17.63
CA ASP A 256 -4.79 -8.82 18.90
C ASP A 256 -3.84 -7.61 18.99
N ALA A 257 -3.22 -7.22 17.86
CA ALA A 257 -2.44 -5.99 17.75
C ALA A 257 -3.28 -4.71 17.88
N GLY A 258 -4.62 -4.84 17.85
CA GLY A 258 -5.57 -3.74 18.00
C GLY A 258 -5.96 -3.08 16.69
N THR A 259 -5.89 -3.82 15.57
CA THR A 259 -6.41 -3.34 14.28
C THR A 259 -7.93 -3.33 14.30
N GLU A 260 -8.54 -2.19 14.06
CA GLU A 260 -10.00 -2.02 14.02
C GLU A 260 -10.58 -2.22 12.62
N LEU A 261 -9.84 -1.79 11.60
CA LEU A 261 -10.27 -1.81 10.21
C LEU A 261 -9.38 -2.74 9.39
N ILE A 262 -9.99 -3.60 8.59
CA ILE A 262 -9.24 -4.51 7.72
C ILE A 262 -9.76 -4.48 6.28
N THR A 263 -8.84 -4.48 5.33
CA THR A 263 -9.14 -4.74 3.92
C THR A 263 -8.52 -6.06 3.49
N ILE A 264 -9.27 -6.89 2.76
CA ILE A 264 -8.82 -8.19 2.24
C ILE A 264 -8.94 -8.13 0.72
N THR A 265 -7.80 -8.28 0.02
CA THR A 265 -7.70 -7.92 -1.39
C THR A 265 -7.07 -9.02 -2.23
N GLN A 266 -7.37 -9.09 -3.54
CA GLN A 266 -6.67 -9.99 -4.45
C GLN A 266 -5.37 -9.35 -4.95
N TYR A 267 -4.30 -10.11 -4.94
CA TYR A 267 -3.06 -9.75 -5.61
C TYR A 267 -3.27 -9.65 -7.14
N LEU A 268 -2.91 -8.51 -7.70
CA LEU A 268 -2.84 -8.31 -9.14
C LEU A 268 -1.41 -8.02 -9.53
N ARG A 269 -0.76 -8.97 -10.17
CA ARG A 269 0.64 -8.88 -10.57
C ARG A 269 0.90 -7.71 -11.51
N PRO A 270 1.74 -6.72 -11.13
CA PRO A 270 1.97 -5.53 -11.95
C PRO A 270 2.75 -5.81 -13.24
N SER A 271 3.78 -6.67 -13.18
CA SER A 271 4.60 -7.03 -14.34
C SER A 271 5.27 -8.38 -14.13
N PRO A 272 5.90 -8.99 -15.18
CA PRO A 272 6.58 -10.28 -15.06
C PRO A 272 7.68 -10.34 -13.99
N ARG A 273 8.31 -9.23 -13.64
CA ARG A 273 9.36 -9.16 -12.61
C ARG A 273 8.86 -9.31 -11.17
N HIS A 274 7.54 -9.10 -10.95
CA HIS A 274 6.91 -9.21 -9.63
C HIS A 274 6.52 -10.65 -9.32
N HIS A 275 6.20 -10.90 -8.06
CA HIS A 275 5.73 -12.19 -7.58
C HIS A 275 4.61 -12.74 -8.48
N PRO A 276 4.64 -14.03 -8.89
CA PRO A 276 3.54 -14.63 -9.63
C PRO A 276 2.23 -14.63 -8.82
N VAL A 277 1.08 -14.61 -9.51
CA VAL A 277 -0.18 -14.95 -8.88
C VAL A 277 -0.19 -16.47 -8.67
N GLU A 278 -0.16 -16.91 -7.41
CA GLU A 278 -0.18 -18.34 -7.06
C GLU A 278 -1.63 -18.88 -7.09
N ARG A 279 -2.61 -18.03 -6.81
CA ARG A 279 -4.03 -18.39 -6.80
C ARG A 279 -4.93 -17.20 -7.07
N TRP A 280 -5.96 -17.41 -7.85
CA TRP A 280 -7.09 -16.50 -7.96
C TRP A 280 -8.16 -16.89 -6.95
N VAL A 281 -8.30 -16.08 -5.88
CA VAL A 281 -9.29 -16.29 -4.82
C VAL A 281 -10.68 -16.04 -5.39
N LYS A 282 -11.62 -16.94 -5.11
CA LYS A 282 -13.00 -16.80 -5.61
C LYS A 282 -13.76 -15.73 -4.84
N PRO A 283 -14.76 -15.07 -5.48
CA PRO A 283 -15.57 -14.06 -4.79
C PRO A 283 -16.24 -14.55 -3.51
N GLU A 284 -16.67 -15.82 -3.49
CA GLU A 284 -17.34 -16.43 -2.34
C GLU A 284 -16.40 -16.53 -1.13
N GLU A 285 -15.12 -16.86 -1.36
CA GLU A 285 -14.12 -16.93 -0.31
C GLU A 285 -13.86 -15.55 0.34
N PHE A 286 -13.98 -14.47 -0.42
CA PHE A 286 -13.89 -13.10 0.13
C PHE A 286 -15.07 -12.78 1.06
N VAL A 287 -16.26 -13.28 0.75
CA VAL A 287 -17.45 -13.14 1.62
C VAL A 287 -17.22 -13.90 2.92
N GLU A 288 -16.80 -15.17 2.84
CA GLU A 288 -16.48 -15.98 4.01
C GLU A 288 -15.43 -15.31 4.92
N MET A 289 -14.36 -14.77 4.33
CA MET A 289 -13.33 -14.09 5.11
C MET A 289 -13.81 -12.75 5.70
N GLN A 290 -14.75 -12.06 5.05
CA GLN A 290 -15.39 -10.88 5.62
C GLN A 290 -16.22 -11.23 6.84
N GLU A 291 -17.04 -12.27 6.76
CA GLU A 291 -17.85 -12.76 7.87
C GLU A 291 -16.96 -13.19 9.04
N GLU A 292 -15.92 -13.98 8.78
CA GLU A 292 -14.95 -14.39 9.79
C GLU A 292 -14.24 -13.20 10.46
N ALA A 293 -13.80 -12.20 9.69
CA ALA A 293 -13.17 -11.02 10.27
C ALA A 293 -14.12 -10.23 11.17
N LEU A 294 -15.41 -10.13 10.81
CA LEU A 294 -16.44 -9.53 11.65
C LEU A 294 -16.69 -10.37 12.92
N GLU A 295 -16.69 -11.70 12.82
CA GLU A 295 -16.82 -12.62 13.98
C GLU A 295 -15.61 -12.53 14.93
N ILE A 296 -14.39 -12.33 14.40
CA ILE A 296 -13.18 -12.07 15.20
C ILE A 296 -13.33 -10.77 15.99
N GLY A 297 -14.05 -9.76 15.46
CA GLY A 297 -14.36 -8.51 16.15
C GLY A 297 -13.88 -7.23 15.49
N PHE A 298 -13.40 -7.28 14.22
CA PHE A 298 -13.06 -6.06 13.50
C PHE A 298 -14.27 -5.12 13.39
N SER A 299 -14.07 -3.84 13.68
CA SER A 299 -15.12 -2.82 13.63
C SER A 299 -15.56 -2.46 12.22
N GLY A 300 -14.68 -2.68 11.22
CA GLY A 300 -15.00 -2.50 9.81
C GLY A 300 -14.16 -3.39 8.91
N VAL A 301 -14.82 -4.03 7.94
CA VAL A 301 -14.21 -4.97 7.01
C VAL A 301 -14.63 -4.67 5.59
N MET A 302 -13.66 -4.57 4.69
CA MET A 302 -13.90 -4.59 3.24
C MET A 302 -13.10 -5.72 2.61
N SER A 303 -13.79 -6.69 2.02
CA SER A 303 -13.19 -7.88 1.42
C SER A 303 -13.69 -8.06 -0.01
N GLY A 304 -12.78 -8.30 -0.95
CA GLY A 304 -13.19 -8.54 -2.33
C GLY A 304 -12.05 -8.52 -3.34
N PRO A 305 -12.26 -9.13 -4.51
CA PRO A 305 -11.22 -9.30 -5.52
C PRO A 305 -10.73 -7.99 -6.15
N LEU A 306 -11.54 -6.95 -6.10
CA LEU A 306 -11.22 -5.62 -6.62
C LEU A 306 -11.00 -4.56 -5.53
N VAL A 307 -11.19 -4.91 -4.27
CA VAL A 307 -10.87 -4.03 -3.13
C VAL A 307 -9.38 -3.67 -3.16
N ARG A 308 -9.04 -2.48 -2.69
CA ARG A 308 -7.68 -1.97 -2.45
C ARG A 308 -7.63 -1.39 -1.04
N SER A 309 -6.43 -1.28 -0.48
CA SER A 309 -6.26 -0.80 0.90
C SER A 309 -6.95 0.54 1.17
N SER A 310 -6.97 1.45 0.18
CA SER A 310 -7.66 2.76 0.27
C SER A 310 -9.03 2.79 -0.41
N TYR A 311 -9.61 1.64 -0.77
CA TYR A 311 -10.93 1.61 -1.42
C TYR A 311 -12.03 2.07 -0.47
N ARG A 312 -12.70 3.19 -0.82
CA ARG A 312 -13.77 3.80 -0.01
C ARG A 312 -13.40 3.93 1.46
N ALA A 313 -12.19 4.42 1.72
CA ALA A 313 -11.60 4.47 3.05
C ALA A 313 -12.46 5.29 4.04
N GLY A 314 -13.08 6.37 3.58
CA GLY A 314 -13.99 7.16 4.41
C GLY A 314 -15.27 6.41 4.80
N ARG A 315 -15.77 5.51 3.95
CA ARG A 315 -16.90 4.65 4.34
C ARG A 315 -16.50 3.62 5.38
N LEU A 316 -15.31 3.03 5.23
CA LEU A 316 -14.80 2.06 6.19
C LEU A 316 -14.56 2.73 7.56
N TYR A 317 -14.05 3.96 7.57
CA TYR A 317 -13.88 4.74 8.80
C TYR A 317 -15.22 4.99 9.53
N LYS A 318 -16.29 5.31 8.79
CA LYS A 318 -17.63 5.47 9.38
C LYS A 318 -18.12 4.22 10.10
N GLN A 319 -17.83 3.02 9.57
CA GLN A 319 -18.18 1.77 10.25
C GLN A 319 -17.48 1.65 11.61
N ALA A 320 -16.20 2.08 11.72
CA ALA A 320 -15.50 2.08 13.00
C ALA A 320 -16.15 3.03 14.02
N LEU A 321 -16.55 4.22 13.59
CA LEU A 321 -17.22 5.18 14.45
C LEU A 321 -18.55 4.64 14.98
N GLU A 322 -19.38 4.09 14.10
CA GLU A 322 -20.67 3.48 14.47
C GLU A 322 -20.48 2.30 15.45
N SER A 323 -19.45 1.48 15.25
CA SER A 323 -19.12 0.37 16.16
C SER A 323 -18.67 0.88 17.54
N ARG A 324 -17.81 1.91 17.60
CA ARG A 324 -17.36 2.52 18.85
C ARG A 324 -18.52 3.13 19.64
N GLU A 325 -19.45 3.83 18.97
CA GLU A 325 -20.65 4.41 19.60
C GLU A 325 -21.54 3.32 20.22
N GLN A 326 -21.75 2.21 19.53
CA GLN A 326 -22.53 1.07 20.02
C GLN A 326 -21.89 0.44 21.26
N THR A 327 -20.57 0.28 21.26
CA THR A 327 -19.83 -0.28 22.40
C THR A 327 -19.93 0.64 23.63
N HIS A 328 -19.84 1.95 23.45
CA HIS A 328 -20.00 2.92 24.53
C HIS A 328 -21.44 3.03 25.07
N ALA A 329 -22.45 2.77 24.23
CA ALA A 329 -23.85 2.78 24.64
C ALA A 329 -24.25 1.53 25.44
N THR A 330 -23.46 0.45 25.36
CA THR A 330 -23.72 -0.84 26.04
C THR A 330 -22.84 -1.09 27.27
N ALA A 331 -21.82 -0.25 27.51
CA ALA A 331 -20.93 -0.27 28.68
C ALA A 331 -21.41 0.71 29.76
#